data_095d484ac5e8500bd46c29b93b5b3044
#
_entry.id   095d484ac5e8500bd46c29b93b5b3044
#
_cell.length_a   1.000
_cell.length_b   1.000
_cell.length_c   1.000
_cell.angle_alpha   90.00
_cell.angle_beta   90.00
_cell.angle_gamma   90.00
#
_symmetry.space_group_name_H-M   'P 1'
#
loop_
_entity.id
_entity.type
_entity.pdbx_description
1 polymer ?
#
loop_
_entity_poly.entity_id
_entity_poly.type
_entity_poly.pdbx_seq_one_letter_code
_entity_poly.pdbx_strand_id
1 'polypeptide(L)'
;MKRLLPFCLLALAACSGADSREAAPGVSLLKDFSMAEADAGLSAWRLDAETGRLDEKKGVISFSSPRIRFYDQDRVSSEITALSGFLEMKKRDARLNDQVVVDSKRDGMRLTTTKLYYSSARAKIWTEEPVTIYKGRTVINGRGFIANPDLSEIEIRHQETRLSGK
;
A
#
# COMPACT_ATOMS: atom_id res chain seq x y z
N MET A 1 62.64 49.50 4.57
CA MET A 1 61.44 49.46 3.73
C MET A 1 60.71 48.11 4.04
N LYS A 2 59.68 48.17 4.91
CA LYS A 2 58.92 47.01 5.35
C LYS A 2 57.63 46.93 4.51
N ARG A 3 57.47 45.90 3.72
CA ARG A 3 56.21 45.60 2.98
C ARG A 3 55.31 44.74 3.84
N LEU A 4 54.19 45.30 4.30
CA LEU A 4 53.08 44.57 4.93
C LEU A 4 52.27 43.85 3.84
N LEU A 5 52.12 42.55 3.96
CA LEU A 5 51.14 41.74 3.20
C LEU A 5 49.79 41.77 3.95
N PRO A 6 48.65 42.02 3.29
CA PRO A 6 47.37 41.86 3.91
C PRO A 6 46.95 40.39 3.88
N PHE A 7 46.62 39.87 5.04
CA PHE A 7 46.07 38.50 5.27
C PHE A 7 44.59 38.53 4.90
N CYS A 8 44.27 37.89 3.78
CA CYS A 8 42.89 37.76 3.30
C CYS A 8 42.20 36.57 4.05
N LEU A 9 41.33 36.91 5.02
CA LEU A 9 40.52 35.92 5.73
C LEU A 9 39.38 35.48 4.82
N LEU A 10 39.48 34.27 4.26
CA LEU A 10 38.35 33.62 3.59
C LEU A 10 37.41 33.05 4.65
N ALA A 11 36.25 33.66 4.82
CA ALA A 11 35.14 33.11 5.61
C ALA A 11 34.48 31.96 4.78
N LEU A 12 34.70 30.72 5.17
CA LEU A 12 33.92 29.60 4.70
C LEU A 12 32.54 29.64 5.36
N ALA A 13 31.53 30.04 4.59
CA ALA A 13 30.13 29.87 4.96
C ALA A 13 29.80 28.39 4.90
N ALA A 14 29.71 27.73 6.05
CA ALA A 14 29.18 26.40 6.18
C ALA A 14 27.68 26.45 5.93
N CYS A 15 27.22 25.95 4.76
CA CYS A 15 25.83 25.60 4.55
C CYS A 15 25.47 24.38 5.40
N SER A 16 25.00 24.61 6.64
CA SER A 16 24.32 23.62 7.45
C SER A 16 22.84 23.69 7.14
N GLY A 17 22.35 22.75 6.35
CA GLY A 17 20.94 22.72 5.97
C GLY A 17 20.57 21.42 5.31
N ALA A 18 20.63 20.33 6.05
CA ALA A 18 19.86 19.14 5.72
C ALA A 18 19.28 18.62 7.02
N ASP A 19 17.98 18.83 7.23
CA ASP A 19 17.17 18.13 8.23
C ASP A 19 17.14 16.63 7.86
N SER A 20 18.27 15.97 8.05
CA SER A 20 18.35 14.50 8.04
C SER A 20 17.72 14.07 9.36
N ARG A 21 16.42 13.80 9.37
CA ARG A 21 15.81 13.02 10.44
C ARG A 21 16.49 11.67 10.42
N GLU A 22 17.51 11.54 11.24
CA GLU A 22 18.29 10.32 11.39
C GLU A 22 17.36 9.21 11.86
N ALA A 23 17.18 8.19 11.04
CA ALA A 23 16.36 7.04 11.41
C ALA A 23 17.01 6.33 12.60
N ALA A 24 16.20 5.86 13.55
CA ALA A 24 16.72 5.06 14.67
C ALA A 24 17.48 3.82 14.15
N PRO A 25 18.51 3.32 14.83
CA PRO A 25 19.28 2.15 14.41
C PRO A 25 18.38 0.95 14.08
N GLY A 26 18.51 0.39 12.86
CA GLY A 26 17.69 -0.71 12.35
C GLY A 26 16.33 -0.27 11.79
N VAL A 27 16.18 1.02 11.47
CA VAL A 27 15.03 1.57 10.78
C VAL A 27 15.46 2.30 9.52
N SER A 28 14.93 1.89 8.37
CA SER A 28 15.15 2.54 7.08
C SER A 28 13.90 3.31 6.65
N LEU A 29 14.10 4.55 6.22
CA LEU A 29 13.04 5.39 5.65
C LEU A 29 13.10 5.30 4.13
N LEU A 30 11.95 5.04 3.50
CA LEU A 30 11.79 4.89 2.07
C LEU A 30 10.88 6.00 1.55
N LYS A 31 11.16 6.49 0.35
CA LYS A 31 10.33 7.45 -0.34
C LYS A 31 10.09 6.97 -1.76
N ASP A 32 8.84 7.11 -2.24
CA ASP A 32 8.43 6.73 -3.59
C ASP A 32 8.95 5.33 -3.97
N PHE A 33 8.64 4.33 -3.13
CA PHE A 33 9.17 2.99 -3.29
C PHE A 33 8.15 2.02 -3.90
N SER A 34 8.70 0.97 -4.52
CA SER A 34 7.91 -0.12 -5.09
C SER A 34 8.43 -1.46 -4.60
N MET A 35 7.52 -2.39 -4.38
CA MET A 35 7.79 -3.81 -4.15
C MET A 35 6.94 -4.65 -5.10
N ALA A 36 7.49 -5.76 -5.57
CA ALA A 36 6.75 -6.68 -6.43
C ALA A 36 7.14 -8.13 -6.13
N GLU A 37 6.22 -9.03 -6.35
CA GLU A 37 6.47 -10.48 -6.39
C GLU A 37 6.11 -11.00 -7.77
N ALA A 38 6.94 -11.89 -8.30
CA ALA A 38 6.70 -12.58 -9.55
C ALA A 38 6.58 -14.08 -9.26
N ASP A 39 5.67 -14.76 -9.94
CA ASP A 39 5.54 -16.20 -9.95
C ASP A 39 5.73 -16.72 -11.38
N ALA A 40 6.59 -17.73 -11.55
CA ALA A 40 6.94 -18.31 -12.86
C ALA A 40 7.31 -17.25 -13.93
N GLY A 41 7.93 -16.12 -13.52
CA GLY A 41 8.32 -15.02 -14.40
C GLY A 41 7.21 -14.02 -14.73
N LEU A 42 6.01 -14.20 -14.23
CA LEU A 42 4.89 -13.27 -14.36
C LEU A 42 4.70 -12.50 -13.06
N SER A 43 4.27 -11.24 -13.15
CA SER A 43 3.96 -10.43 -11.96
C SER A 43 2.74 -10.98 -11.25
N ALA A 44 2.89 -11.40 -9.99
CA ALA A 44 1.77 -11.80 -9.15
C ALA A 44 1.10 -10.57 -8.50
N TRP A 45 1.90 -9.69 -7.92
CA TRP A 45 1.42 -8.42 -7.37
C TRP A 45 2.54 -7.36 -7.33
N ARG A 46 2.13 -6.10 -7.26
CA ARG A 46 2.99 -4.94 -7.07
C ARG A 46 2.38 -3.96 -6.06
N LEU A 47 3.18 -3.52 -5.11
CA LEU A 47 2.91 -2.44 -4.18
C LEU A 47 3.72 -1.22 -4.58
N ASP A 48 3.07 -0.08 -4.76
CA ASP A 48 3.68 1.25 -4.86
C ASP A 48 3.21 2.07 -3.65
N ALA A 49 4.08 2.86 -3.02
CA ALA A 49 3.72 3.71 -1.89
C ALA A 49 4.59 4.97 -1.82
N GLU A 50 4.01 6.08 -1.33
CA GLU A 50 4.71 7.37 -1.23
C GLU A 50 5.82 7.35 -0.20
N THR A 51 5.55 6.80 0.98
CA THR A 51 6.55 6.67 2.04
C THR A 51 6.50 5.30 2.67
N GLY A 52 7.65 4.84 3.18
CA GLY A 52 7.78 3.61 3.91
C GLY A 52 8.75 3.75 5.08
N ARG A 53 8.49 2.95 6.11
CA ARG A 53 9.38 2.78 7.25
C ARG A 53 9.58 1.29 7.47
N LEU A 54 10.77 0.82 7.12
CA LEU A 54 11.20 -0.56 7.35
C LEU A 54 11.82 -0.67 8.74
N ASP A 55 11.23 -1.48 9.60
CA ASP A 55 11.82 -1.96 10.85
C ASP A 55 12.52 -3.30 10.55
N GLU A 56 13.82 -3.26 10.36
CA GLU A 56 14.62 -4.43 9.97
C GLU A 56 14.61 -5.52 11.05
N LYS A 57 14.55 -5.12 12.32
CA LYS A 57 14.53 -6.07 13.44
C LYS A 57 13.23 -6.84 13.50
N LYS A 58 12.12 -6.19 13.20
CA LYS A 58 10.78 -6.81 13.17
C LYS A 58 10.47 -7.45 11.82
N GLY A 59 11.17 -7.06 10.75
CA GLY A 59 10.86 -7.48 9.39
C GLY A 59 9.50 -6.95 8.92
N VAL A 60 9.14 -5.74 9.36
CA VAL A 60 7.86 -5.11 9.03
C VAL A 60 8.12 -3.79 8.32
N ILE A 61 7.43 -3.56 7.22
CA ILE A 61 7.38 -2.28 6.55
C ILE A 61 5.99 -1.66 6.72
N SER A 62 5.92 -0.46 7.30
CA SER A 62 4.73 0.37 7.31
C SER A 62 4.81 1.41 6.21
N PHE A 63 3.69 1.77 5.59
CA PHE A 63 3.67 2.65 4.42
C PHE A 63 2.42 3.53 4.37
N SER A 64 2.53 4.64 3.64
CA SER A 64 1.44 5.57 3.37
C SER A 64 1.04 5.55 1.90
N SER A 65 -0.23 5.87 1.63
CA SER A 65 -0.81 5.98 0.29
C SER A 65 -0.50 4.77 -0.60
N PRO A 66 -0.71 3.52 -0.10
CA PRO A 66 -0.39 2.34 -0.89
C PRO A 66 -1.33 2.18 -2.07
N ARG A 67 -0.76 1.68 -3.16
CA ARG A 67 -1.46 1.17 -4.33
C ARG A 67 -0.94 -0.24 -4.62
N ILE A 68 -1.77 -1.25 -4.39
CA ILE A 68 -1.45 -2.65 -4.63
C ILE A 68 -2.20 -3.10 -5.87
N ARG A 69 -1.49 -3.67 -6.84
CA ARG A 69 -2.06 -4.27 -8.05
C ARG A 69 -1.79 -5.75 -8.05
N PHE A 70 -2.83 -6.53 -8.27
CA PHE A 70 -2.73 -7.95 -8.56
C PHE A 70 -2.85 -8.17 -10.06
N TYR A 71 -2.17 -9.18 -10.55
CA TYR A 71 -2.07 -9.47 -11.97
C TYR A 71 -2.62 -10.86 -12.28
N ASP A 72 -3.21 -11.00 -13.45
CA ASP A 72 -3.60 -12.26 -14.08
C ASP A 72 -3.07 -12.20 -15.52
N GLN A 73 -2.14 -13.10 -15.87
CA GLN A 73 -1.46 -13.12 -17.16
C GLN A 73 -0.92 -11.74 -17.59
N ASP A 74 -0.15 -11.08 -16.71
CA ASP A 74 0.41 -9.74 -16.90
C ASP A 74 -0.60 -8.59 -17.07
N ARG A 75 -1.89 -8.86 -16.84
CA ARG A 75 -2.93 -7.83 -16.82
C ARG A 75 -3.34 -7.53 -15.39
N VAL A 76 -3.53 -6.26 -15.07
CA VAL A 76 -4.06 -5.89 -13.76
C VAL A 76 -5.49 -6.45 -13.63
N SER A 77 -5.68 -7.40 -12.72
CA SER A 77 -6.98 -8.00 -12.40
C SER A 77 -7.72 -7.20 -11.35
N SER A 78 -7.01 -6.72 -10.34
CA SER A 78 -7.57 -5.84 -9.31
C SER A 78 -6.55 -4.81 -8.82
N GLU A 79 -7.06 -3.72 -8.26
CA GLU A 79 -6.27 -2.66 -7.65
C GLU A 79 -6.84 -2.31 -6.28
N ILE A 80 -5.97 -2.18 -5.28
CA ILE A 80 -6.34 -1.81 -3.92
C ILE A 80 -5.60 -0.54 -3.54
N THR A 81 -6.32 0.43 -2.99
CA THR A 81 -5.75 1.65 -2.41
C THR A 81 -6.22 1.85 -0.97
N ALA A 82 -5.44 2.56 -0.16
CA ALA A 82 -5.75 2.90 1.22
C ALA A 82 -4.97 4.15 1.66
N LEU A 83 -5.23 4.67 2.86
CA LEU A 83 -4.41 5.75 3.41
C LEU A 83 -3.10 5.22 4.00
N SER A 84 -3.11 4.04 4.60
CA SER A 84 -1.93 3.44 5.21
C SER A 84 -1.97 1.92 5.21
N GLY A 85 -0.85 1.32 5.53
CA GLY A 85 -0.78 -0.12 5.72
C GLY A 85 0.56 -0.57 6.25
N PHE A 86 0.68 -1.87 6.44
CA PHE A 86 1.95 -2.52 6.71
C PHE A 86 2.00 -3.94 6.14
N LEU A 87 3.20 -4.38 5.86
CA LEU A 87 3.52 -5.70 5.34
C LEU A 87 4.50 -6.38 6.28
N GLU A 88 4.18 -7.57 6.73
CA GLU A 88 5.11 -8.49 7.38
C GLU A 88 5.90 -9.24 6.30
N MET A 89 7.15 -8.88 6.11
CA MET A 89 7.93 -9.33 4.96
C MET A 89 8.15 -10.86 4.94
N LYS A 90 8.35 -11.47 6.10
CA LYS A 90 8.61 -12.91 6.20
C LYS A 90 7.39 -13.75 5.81
N LYS A 91 6.19 -13.36 6.26
CA LYS A 91 4.93 -14.04 5.95
C LYS A 91 4.31 -13.56 4.65
N ARG A 92 4.70 -12.36 4.18
CA ARG A 92 4.07 -11.67 3.07
C ARG A 92 2.58 -11.41 3.32
N ASP A 93 2.24 -11.17 4.58
CA ASP A 93 0.90 -10.80 5.02
C ASP A 93 0.82 -9.29 5.15
N ALA A 94 -0.23 -8.68 4.59
CA ALA A 94 -0.44 -7.24 4.62
C ALA A 94 -1.72 -6.87 5.36
N ARG A 95 -1.73 -5.68 5.93
CA ARG A 95 -2.93 -5.00 6.42
C ARG A 95 -2.99 -3.58 5.89
N LEU A 96 -4.13 -3.21 5.35
CA LEU A 96 -4.45 -1.89 4.86
C LEU A 96 -5.47 -1.25 5.77
N ASN A 97 -5.33 0.04 6.04
CA ASN A 97 -6.19 0.78 6.94
C ASN A 97 -6.63 2.08 6.31
N ASP A 98 -7.85 2.45 6.65
CA ASP A 98 -8.54 3.68 6.32
C ASP A 98 -8.75 3.92 4.82
N GLN A 99 -9.98 4.27 4.47
CA GLN A 99 -10.41 4.54 3.10
C GLN A 99 -9.95 3.46 2.10
N VAL A 100 -10.08 2.19 2.51
CA VAL A 100 -9.69 1.07 1.64
C VAL A 100 -10.68 0.96 0.50
N VAL A 101 -10.18 0.97 -0.72
CA VAL A 101 -10.94 0.76 -1.96
C VAL A 101 -10.33 -0.41 -2.71
N VAL A 102 -11.15 -1.35 -3.13
CA VAL A 102 -10.79 -2.48 -3.99
C VAL A 102 -11.55 -2.35 -5.30
N ASP A 103 -10.82 -2.19 -6.39
CA ASP A 103 -11.37 -2.09 -7.75
C ASP A 103 -11.07 -3.35 -8.56
N SER A 104 -12.13 -4.04 -9.02
CA SER A 104 -12.01 -5.10 -10.02
C SER A 104 -11.84 -4.49 -11.40
N LYS A 105 -10.79 -4.87 -12.11
CA LYS A 105 -10.58 -4.46 -13.51
C LYS A 105 -11.28 -5.40 -14.51
N ARG A 106 -11.83 -6.52 -14.01
CA ARG A 106 -12.53 -7.51 -14.82
C ARG A 106 -13.98 -7.11 -15.12
N ASP A 107 -14.72 -6.65 -14.11
CA ASP A 107 -16.16 -6.42 -14.18
C ASP A 107 -16.60 -5.06 -13.63
N GLY A 108 -15.64 -4.19 -13.29
CA GLY A 108 -15.88 -2.84 -12.80
C GLY A 108 -16.51 -2.78 -11.40
N MET A 109 -16.47 -3.86 -10.65
CA MET A 109 -16.90 -3.87 -9.25
C MET A 109 -15.95 -3.03 -8.39
N ARG A 110 -16.51 -2.26 -7.48
CA ARG A 110 -15.78 -1.49 -6.47
C ARG A 110 -16.27 -1.84 -5.08
N LEU A 111 -15.35 -2.18 -4.19
CA LEU A 111 -15.61 -2.40 -2.77
C LEU A 111 -14.94 -1.29 -1.95
N THR A 112 -15.64 -0.80 -0.92
CA THR A 112 -15.09 0.13 0.08
C THR A 112 -15.21 -0.45 1.47
N THR A 113 -14.17 -0.24 2.30
CA THR A 113 -14.13 -0.65 3.71
C THR A 113 -13.13 0.21 4.48
N THR A 114 -13.02 0.01 5.78
CA THR A 114 -12.05 0.73 6.62
C THR A 114 -10.76 -0.06 6.85
N LYS A 115 -10.80 -1.39 6.68
CA LYS A 115 -9.66 -2.25 6.94
C LYS A 115 -9.70 -3.46 6.01
N LEU A 116 -8.54 -3.87 5.50
CA LEU A 116 -8.42 -5.06 4.67
C LEU A 116 -7.13 -5.82 5.00
N TYR A 117 -7.23 -7.12 5.03
CA TYR A 117 -6.11 -8.02 5.23
C TYR A 117 -5.82 -8.80 3.96
N TYR A 118 -4.55 -9.12 3.76
CA TYR A 118 -4.07 -10.04 2.73
C TYR A 118 -3.15 -11.08 3.36
N SER A 119 -3.27 -12.34 2.96
CA SER A 119 -2.32 -13.39 3.30
C SER A 119 -1.83 -14.09 2.03
N SER A 120 -0.52 -14.07 1.82
CA SER A 120 0.11 -14.75 0.69
C SER A 120 -0.07 -16.27 0.81
N ALA A 121 0.09 -16.85 1.99
CA ALA A 121 -0.04 -18.29 2.22
C ALA A 121 -1.45 -18.83 1.90
N ARG A 122 -2.49 -18.02 2.08
CA ARG A 122 -3.88 -18.37 1.78
C ARG A 122 -4.34 -17.89 0.42
N ALA A 123 -3.57 -17.03 -0.24
CA ALA A 123 -3.97 -16.30 -1.45
C ALA A 123 -5.37 -15.67 -1.32
N LYS A 124 -5.64 -15.02 -0.18
CA LYS A 124 -6.94 -14.40 0.12
C LYS A 124 -6.77 -12.97 0.63
N ILE A 125 -7.74 -12.12 0.25
CA ILE A 125 -8.02 -10.85 0.90
C ILE A 125 -9.29 -10.98 1.73
N TRP A 126 -9.36 -10.33 2.90
CA TRP A 126 -10.57 -10.38 3.74
C TRP A 126 -10.68 -9.19 4.68
N THR A 127 -11.88 -8.97 5.18
CA THR A 127 -12.16 -8.05 6.31
C THR A 127 -13.34 -8.55 7.12
N GLU A 128 -13.41 -8.18 8.39
CA GLU A 128 -14.57 -8.35 9.26
C GLU A 128 -15.36 -7.04 9.43
N GLU A 129 -14.84 -5.95 8.85
CA GLU A 129 -15.47 -4.63 8.91
C GLU A 129 -16.68 -4.53 7.98
N PRO A 130 -17.53 -3.49 8.13
CA PRO A 130 -18.56 -3.19 7.15
C PRO A 130 -17.97 -2.97 5.76
N VAL A 131 -18.64 -3.50 4.74
CA VAL A 131 -18.28 -3.33 3.33
C VAL A 131 -19.46 -2.78 2.55
N THR A 132 -19.17 -1.94 1.57
CA THR A 132 -20.12 -1.52 0.54
C THR A 132 -19.54 -1.87 -0.82
N ILE A 133 -20.31 -2.61 -1.61
CA ILE A 133 -19.91 -3.04 -2.96
C ILE A 133 -20.83 -2.38 -3.98
N TYR A 134 -20.22 -1.78 -4.98
CA TYR A 134 -20.86 -1.17 -6.13
C TYR A 134 -20.59 -2.02 -7.37
N LYS A 135 -21.66 -2.48 -8.05
CA LYS A 135 -21.54 -3.22 -9.30
C LYS A 135 -22.64 -2.76 -10.26
N GLY A 136 -22.26 -1.96 -11.24
CA GLY A 136 -23.22 -1.32 -12.13
C GLY A 136 -24.21 -0.44 -11.34
N ARG A 137 -25.51 -0.82 -11.34
CA ARG A 137 -26.57 -0.12 -10.60
C ARG A 137 -26.90 -0.78 -9.25
N THR A 138 -26.21 -1.82 -8.89
CA THR A 138 -26.44 -2.58 -7.64
C THR A 138 -25.51 -2.10 -6.56
N VAL A 139 -26.06 -1.87 -5.36
CA VAL A 139 -25.30 -1.58 -4.15
C VAL A 139 -25.55 -2.71 -3.15
N ILE A 140 -24.50 -3.35 -2.69
CA ILE A 140 -24.53 -4.43 -1.69
C ILE A 140 -23.82 -3.92 -0.45
N ASN A 141 -24.50 -3.90 0.68
CA ASN A 141 -23.92 -3.65 1.99
C ASN A 141 -23.78 -4.98 2.71
N GLY A 142 -22.69 -5.14 3.46
CA GLY A 142 -22.47 -6.34 4.25
C GLY A 142 -21.49 -6.08 5.40
N ARG A 143 -21.26 -7.09 6.17
CA ARG A 143 -20.21 -7.12 7.20
C ARG A 143 -19.44 -8.42 7.04
N GLY A 144 -18.13 -8.29 6.88
CA GLY A 144 -17.29 -9.44 6.53
C GLY A 144 -17.28 -9.72 5.03
N PHE A 145 -16.08 -9.84 4.50
CA PHE A 145 -15.79 -10.09 3.10
C PHE A 145 -14.56 -10.98 3.00
N ILE A 146 -14.57 -11.95 2.11
CA ILE A 146 -13.41 -12.74 1.73
C ILE A 146 -13.42 -12.98 0.23
N ALA A 147 -12.25 -12.88 -0.42
CA ALA A 147 -12.11 -13.08 -1.85
C ALA A 147 -10.71 -13.57 -2.22
N ASN A 148 -10.57 -14.10 -3.43
CA ASN A 148 -9.28 -14.20 -4.10
C ASN A 148 -8.77 -12.77 -4.44
N PRO A 149 -7.47 -12.53 -4.50
CA PRO A 149 -6.93 -11.20 -4.84
C PRO A 149 -7.35 -10.69 -6.22
N ASP A 150 -7.60 -11.59 -7.17
CA ASP A 150 -8.10 -11.28 -8.51
C ASP A 150 -9.62 -11.07 -8.57
N LEU A 151 -10.32 -11.19 -7.43
CA LEU A 151 -11.76 -11.07 -7.25
C LEU A 151 -12.57 -12.08 -8.08
N SER A 152 -11.98 -13.25 -8.41
CA SER A 152 -12.69 -14.35 -9.12
C SER A 152 -13.74 -15.02 -8.25
N GLU A 153 -13.48 -15.12 -6.96
CA GLU A 153 -14.39 -15.67 -5.95
C GLU A 153 -14.58 -14.64 -4.84
N ILE A 154 -15.83 -14.37 -4.48
CA ILE A 154 -16.20 -13.39 -3.47
C ILE A 154 -17.28 -13.97 -2.58
N GLU A 155 -17.07 -13.90 -1.28
CA GLU A 155 -18.05 -14.20 -0.26
C GLU A 155 -18.29 -12.96 0.62
N ILE A 156 -19.56 -12.60 0.81
CA ILE A 156 -19.98 -11.51 1.70
C ILE A 156 -20.88 -12.08 2.76
N ARG A 157 -20.55 -11.81 4.02
CA ARG A 157 -21.39 -12.21 5.16
C ARG A 157 -22.38 -11.11 5.48
N HIS A 158 -23.51 -11.48 6.07
CA HIS A 158 -24.54 -10.54 6.55
C HIS A 158 -24.86 -9.45 5.52
N GLN A 159 -25.19 -9.84 4.28
CA GLN A 159 -25.44 -8.91 3.18
C GLN A 159 -26.87 -8.38 3.15
N GLU A 160 -27.01 -7.09 2.78
CA GLU A 160 -28.26 -6.44 2.38
C GLU A 160 -28.06 -5.81 1.01
N THR A 161 -28.88 -6.22 0.03
CA THR A 161 -28.77 -5.71 -1.35
C THR A 161 -29.83 -4.68 -1.62
N ARG A 162 -29.45 -3.52 -2.18
CA ARG A 162 -30.36 -2.49 -2.66
C ARG A 162 -30.13 -2.23 -4.14
N LEU A 163 -31.20 -2.24 -4.93
CA LEU A 163 -31.18 -1.79 -6.30
C LEU A 163 -31.40 -0.28 -6.32
N SER A 164 -30.48 0.47 -6.93
CA SER A 164 -30.71 1.90 -7.18
C SER A 164 -31.83 2.02 -8.23
N GLY A 165 -33.00 2.52 -7.83
CA GLY A 165 -34.10 2.84 -8.73
C GLY A 165 -33.68 3.86 -9.81
N LYS A 166 -34.52 3.96 -10.87
CA LYS A 166 -34.36 4.95 -11.95
C LYS A 166 -34.36 6.37 -11.40
#